data_ef0a4795fddafcee0f1d7575dcbf5b16
#
_entry.id   ef0a4795fddafcee0f1d7575dcbf5b16
#
_cell.length_a   1.000
_cell.length_b   1.000
_cell.length_c   1.000
_cell.angle_alpha   90.00
_cell.angle_beta   90.00
_cell.angle_gamma   90.00
#
_symmetry.space_group_name_H-M   'P 1'
#
loop_
_entity.id
_entity.type
_entity.pdbx_description
1 polymer ?
#
loop_
_entity_poly.entity_id
_entity_poly.type
_entity_poly.pdbx_seq_one_letter_code
_entity_poly.pdbx_strand_id
1 'polypeptide(L)'
;MKRIIAPAVLAGLLAAPLAFAQGGGPMMHNPQMHQMAPAPAPAMPAPGGDDQRELVTLPPMMQEHMLGNMRDHLVTLNGVIGHVGDGQFEQAAKLVEARLGMSSLGLHGAAHMAPFMPKPMQDAGTAMHHAASRLAIVLEDAGVSPTVDSMREVNRALHAVTSACTGCHASYRIR
;
A
#
# COMPACT_ATOMS: atom_id res chain seq x y z
N MET A 1 -51.06 16.47 44.14
CA MET A 1 -50.15 17.34 44.89
C MET A 1 -49.49 16.52 45.99
N LYS A 2 -48.27 16.00 45.81
CA LYS A 2 -47.40 15.51 46.87
C LYS A 2 -45.97 15.62 46.37
N ARG A 3 -45.22 16.60 46.90
CA ARG A 3 -43.81 16.83 46.68
C ARG A 3 -43.02 15.84 47.58
N ILE A 4 -42.17 15.02 47.01
CA ILE A 4 -41.22 14.20 47.76
C ILE A 4 -39.85 14.84 47.58
N ILE A 5 -39.30 15.32 48.70
CA ILE A 5 -37.98 15.91 48.84
C ILE A 5 -37.02 14.74 49.14
N ALA A 6 -36.04 14.50 48.31
CA ALA A 6 -34.94 13.54 48.58
C ALA A 6 -33.74 14.28 49.18
N PRO A 7 -33.03 13.71 50.17
CA PRO A 7 -31.89 14.35 50.80
C PRO A 7 -30.62 14.18 49.97
N ALA A 8 -29.84 15.26 49.92
CA ALA A 8 -28.49 15.27 49.35
C ALA A 8 -27.49 14.51 50.27
N VAL A 9 -26.85 13.49 49.73
CA VAL A 9 -25.70 12.83 50.40
C VAL A 9 -24.43 13.47 49.87
N LEU A 10 -23.75 14.17 50.79
CA LEU A 10 -22.44 14.76 50.56
C LEU A 10 -21.38 13.65 50.76
N ALA A 11 -20.81 13.13 49.67
CA ALA A 11 -19.67 12.19 49.74
C ALA A 11 -18.35 12.97 49.64
N GLY A 12 -17.59 12.99 50.74
CA GLY A 12 -16.28 13.63 50.78
C GLY A 12 -15.22 12.89 49.93
N LEU A 13 -14.57 13.66 49.07
CA LEU A 13 -13.37 13.20 48.35
C LEU A 13 -12.15 13.23 49.27
N LEU A 14 -11.67 12.07 49.66
CA LEU A 14 -10.34 11.88 50.23
C LEU A 14 -9.33 11.82 49.08
N ALA A 15 -8.56 12.87 48.86
CA ALA A 15 -7.42 12.92 47.95
C ALA A 15 -6.23 12.21 48.62
N ALA A 16 -5.84 11.05 48.09
CA ALA A 16 -4.57 10.39 48.41
C ALA A 16 -3.48 10.92 47.46
N PRO A 17 -2.29 11.31 47.95
CA PRO A 17 -1.20 11.70 47.09
C PRO A 17 -0.58 10.46 46.42
N LEU A 18 -0.60 10.38 45.09
CA LEU A 18 0.18 9.43 44.31
C LEU A 18 1.64 9.84 44.33
N ALA A 19 2.44 9.14 45.11
CA ALA A 19 3.88 9.22 45.07
C ALA A 19 4.39 8.57 43.77
N PHE A 20 4.83 9.36 42.80
CA PHE A 20 5.59 8.88 41.66
C PHE A 20 6.98 8.47 42.10
N ALA A 21 7.21 7.18 42.23
CA ALA A 21 8.55 6.62 42.35
C ALA A 21 9.27 6.78 41.01
N GLN A 22 10.18 7.75 40.94
CA GLN A 22 11.13 7.88 39.84
C GLN A 22 12.19 6.79 39.98
N GLY A 23 11.94 5.60 39.43
CA GLY A 23 12.91 4.54 39.24
C GLY A 23 13.83 4.90 38.05
N GLY A 24 14.80 5.80 38.28
CA GLY A 24 15.91 6.03 37.38
C GLY A 24 16.90 4.87 37.44
N GLY A 25 16.66 3.75 36.75
CA GLY A 25 17.69 2.77 36.45
C GLY A 25 18.65 3.32 35.40
N PRO A 26 19.98 3.06 35.51
CA PRO A 26 20.91 3.50 34.48
C PRO A 26 20.56 2.78 33.16
N MET A 27 20.12 3.54 32.15
CA MET A 27 20.02 3.05 30.77
C MET A 27 21.43 2.68 30.32
N MET A 28 21.71 1.37 30.29
CA MET A 28 22.90 0.88 29.61
C MET A 28 22.75 1.22 28.13
N HIS A 29 23.35 2.32 27.72
CA HIS A 29 23.59 2.65 26.32
C HIS A 29 24.47 1.52 25.75
N ASN A 30 23.89 0.67 24.90
CA ASN A 30 24.65 -0.27 24.11
C ASN A 30 25.15 0.46 22.86
N PRO A 31 26.42 0.84 22.77
CA PRO A 31 26.96 1.59 21.63
C PRO A 31 26.98 0.79 20.32
N GLN A 32 26.69 -0.50 20.34
CA GLN A 32 26.69 -1.37 19.16
C GLN A 32 25.42 -1.28 18.31
N MET A 33 24.33 -0.64 18.79
CA MET A 33 23.11 -0.48 17.98
C MET A 33 23.19 0.63 16.92
N HIS A 34 24.22 1.47 16.94
CA HIS A 34 24.36 2.60 16.00
C HIS A 34 25.28 2.32 14.81
N GLN A 35 25.80 1.10 14.65
CA GLN A 35 26.73 0.76 13.56
C GLN A 35 26.14 -0.13 12.46
N MET A 36 24.82 -0.32 12.40
CA MET A 36 24.23 -0.81 11.17
C MET A 36 24.06 0.37 10.22
N ALA A 37 25.10 0.60 9.41
CA ALA A 37 24.98 1.46 8.25
C ALA A 37 23.77 0.96 7.43
N PRO A 38 22.85 1.85 6.98
CA PRO A 38 21.77 1.43 6.10
C PRO A 38 22.40 0.73 4.89
N ALA A 39 21.86 -0.44 4.54
CA ALA A 39 22.27 -1.11 3.31
C ALA A 39 22.23 -0.09 2.17
N PRO A 40 23.28 -0.03 1.32
CA PRO A 40 23.28 0.92 0.21
C PRO A 40 22.01 0.70 -0.60
N ALA A 41 21.25 1.77 -0.82
CA ALA A 41 20.12 1.74 -1.72
C ALA A 41 20.60 1.18 -3.07
N PRO A 42 19.82 0.33 -3.75
CA PRO A 42 20.20 -0.15 -5.08
C PRO A 42 20.54 1.05 -5.93
N ALA A 43 21.75 1.07 -6.47
CA ALA A 43 22.25 2.17 -7.29
C ALA A 43 21.28 2.34 -8.47
N MET A 44 20.67 3.50 -8.57
CA MET A 44 19.94 3.90 -9.77
C MET A 44 20.94 3.85 -10.95
N PRO A 45 20.59 3.22 -12.09
CA PRO A 45 21.44 3.27 -13.27
C PRO A 45 21.80 4.74 -13.59
N ALA A 46 23.07 5.00 -13.86
CA ALA A 46 23.51 6.34 -14.22
C ALA A 46 22.73 6.82 -15.45
N PRO A 47 22.28 8.08 -15.50
CA PRO A 47 21.67 8.63 -16.71
C PRO A 47 22.69 8.57 -17.87
N GLY A 48 22.37 7.77 -18.91
CA GLY A 48 23.23 7.63 -20.09
C GLY A 48 23.94 6.29 -20.26
N GLY A 49 23.74 5.31 -19.37
CA GLY A 49 24.13 3.92 -19.61
C GLY A 49 23.19 3.23 -20.61
N ASP A 50 23.68 2.17 -21.30
CA ASP A 50 22.84 1.33 -22.16
C ASP A 50 21.68 0.75 -21.33
N ASP A 51 20.47 0.92 -21.84
CA ASP A 51 19.26 0.39 -21.20
C ASP A 51 19.25 -1.15 -21.28
N GLN A 52 19.55 -1.80 -20.18
CA GLN A 52 19.68 -3.26 -20.07
C GLN A 52 18.33 -3.99 -19.99
N ARG A 53 17.22 -3.27 -19.96
CA ARG A 53 15.88 -3.88 -19.93
C ARG A 53 15.60 -4.60 -21.24
N GLU A 54 14.95 -5.76 -21.13
CA GLU A 54 14.49 -6.51 -22.32
C GLU A 54 13.51 -5.66 -23.14
N LEU A 55 13.84 -5.51 -24.43
CA LEU A 55 12.95 -4.81 -25.37
C LEU A 55 11.87 -5.77 -25.85
N VAL A 56 10.62 -5.47 -25.50
CA VAL A 56 9.44 -6.17 -26.01
C VAL A 56 8.84 -5.35 -27.16
N THR A 57 8.90 -5.92 -28.35
CA THR A 57 8.33 -5.27 -29.55
C THR A 57 6.85 -5.64 -29.67
N LEU A 58 6.00 -4.65 -29.60
CA LEU A 58 4.55 -4.81 -29.73
C LEU A 58 4.06 -4.24 -31.07
N PRO A 59 3.03 -4.84 -31.70
CA PRO A 59 2.32 -4.15 -32.78
C PRO A 59 1.84 -2.78 -32.33
N PRO A 60 1.79 -1.75 -33.21
CA PRO A 60 1.49 -0.37 -32.82
C PRO A 60 0.23 -0.21 -31.97
N MET A 61 -0.86 -0.88 -32.35
CA MET A 61 -2.12 -0.87 -31.59
C MET A 61 -1.94 -1.48 -30.19
N MET A 62 -1.17 -2.55 -30.06
CA MET A 62 -0.93 -3.21 -28.78
C MET A 62 -0.01 -2.38 -27.88
N GLN A 63 0.96 -1.69 -28.49
CA GLN A 63 1.81 -0.73 -27.77
C GLN A 63 0.97 0.42 -27.19
N GLU A 64 0.12 1.03 -28.01
CA GLU A 64 -0.77 2.12 -27.57
C GLU A 64 -1.72 1.67 -26.46
N HIS A 65 -2.30 0.48 -26.60
CA HIS A 65 -3.16 -0.13 -25.59
C HIS A 65 -2.42 -0.37 -24.29
N MET A 66 -1.21 -0.95 -24.35
CA MET A 66 -0.36 -1.17 -23.15
C MET A 66 -0.04 0.14 -22.44
N LEU A 67 0.37 1.17 -23.19
CA LEU A 67 0.66 2.49 -22.63
C LEU A 67 -0.59 3.14 -22.01
N GLY A 68 -1.76 2.90 -22.60
CA GLY A 68 -3.05 3.30 -22.04
C GLY A 68 -3.31 2.64 -20.69
N ASN A 69 -3.13 1.31 -20.61
CA ASN A 69 -3.27 0.56 -19.37
C ASN A 69 -2.30 1.05 -18.28
N MET A 70 -1.04 1.30 -18.63
CA MET A 70 -0.06 1.80 -17.66
C MET A 70 -0.43 3.18 -17.10
N ARG A 71 -0.96 4.08 -17.93
CA ARG A 71 -1.48 5.37 -17.47
C ARG A 71 -2.69 5.20 -16.56
N ASP A 72 -3.60 4.29 -16.88
CA ASP A 72 -4.76 3.97 -16.06
C ASP A 72 -4.37 3.40 -14.70
N HIS A 73 -3.39 2.49 -14.67
CA HIS A 73 -2.83 1.95 -13.42
C HIS A 73 -2.30 3.06 -12.51
N LEU A 74 -1.57 4.03 -13.08
CA LEU A 74 -1.01 5.14 -12.31
C LEU A 74 -2.11 6.07 -11.77
N VAL A 75 -3.12 6.41 -12.59
CA VAL A 75 -4.28 7.21 -12.17
C VAL A 75 -5.04 6.50 -11.05
N THR A 76 -5.26 5.20 -11.20
CA THR A 76 -5.94 4.37 -10.20
C THR A 76 -5.16 4.35 -8.88
N LEU A 77 -3.86 4.10 -8.93
CA LEU A 77 -3.00 4.08 -7.74
C LEU A 77 -3.04 5.42 -7.01
N ASN A 78 -2.96 6.53 -7.75
CA ASN A 78 -3.08 7.87 -7.19
C ASN A 78 -4.44 8.09 -6.49
N GLY A 79 -5.54 7.64 -7.10
CA GLY A 79 -6.88 7.70 -6.52
C GLY A 79 -7.00 6.85 -5.24
N VAL A 80 -6.45 5.64 -5.24
CA VAL A 80 -6.43 4.76 -4.06
C VAL A 80 -5.69 5.43 -2.90
N ILE A 81 -4.51 6.00 -3.15
CA ILE A 81 -3.73 6.71 -2.13
C ILE A 81 -4.52 7.91 -1.58
N GLY A 82 -5.18 8.67 -2.45
CA GLY A 82 -6.05 9.78 -2.03
C GLY A 82 -7.19 9.32 -1.12
N HIS A 83 -7.96 8.31 -1.52
CA HIS A 83 -9.03 7.74 -0.71
C HIS A 83 -8.55 7.21 0.64
N VAL A 84 -7.39 6.54 0.69
CA VAL A 84 -6.79 6.08 1.95
C VAL A 84 -6.42 7.26 2.84
N GLY A 85 -5.85 8.33 2.29
CA GLY A 85 -5.51 9.55 3.00
C GLY A 85 -6.74 10.24 3.60
N ASP A 86 -7.88 10.17 2.92
CA ASP A 86 -9.17 10.72 3.37
C ASP A 86 -9.96 9.76 4.27
N GLY A 87 -9.44 8.58 4.60
CA GLY A 87 -10.13 7.57 5.40
C GLY A 87 -11.27 6.86 4.66
N GLN A 88 -11.34 6.97 3.35
CA GLN A 88 -12.38 6.41 2.49
C GLN A 88 -11.98 4.98 2.03
N PHE A 89 -11.81 4.06 2.97
CA PHE A 89 -11.27 2.73 2.71
C PHE A 89 -12.13 1.89 1.76
N GLU A 90 -13.45 1.97 1.88
CA GLU A 90 -14.38 1.25 1.01
C GLU A 90 -14.25 1.74 -0.46
N GLN A 91 -14.14 3.04 -0.67
CA GLN A 91 -13.94 3.63 -2.01
C GLN A 91 -12.58 3.23 -2.57
N ALA A 92 -11.53 3.24 -1.75
CA ALA A 92 -10.20 2.77 -2.13
C ALA A 92 -10.22 1.28 -2.55
N ALA A 93 -10.90 0.42 -1.78
CA ALA A 93 -11.04 -1.01 -2.05
C ALA A 93 -11.77 -1.27 -3.38
N LYS A 94 -12.91 -0.62 -3.58
CA LYS A 94 -13.69 -0.72 -4.83
C LYS A 94 -12.88 -0.24 -6.04
N LEU A 95 -12.17 0.87 -5.90
CA LEU A 95 -11.37 1.44 -6.98
C LEU A 95 -10.22 0.51 -7.36
N VAL A 96 -9.45 0.03 -6.37
CA VAL A 96 -8.29 -0.82 -6.65
C VAL A 96 -8.70 -2.16 -7.25
N GLU A 97 -9.77 -2.79 -6.76
CA GLU A 97 -10.24 -4.05 -7.34
C GLU A 97 -10.76 -3.86 -8.77
N ALA A 98 -11.59 -2.85 -9.01
CA ALA A 98 -12.20 -2.63 -10.31
C ALA A 98 -11.20 -2.24 -11.41
N ARG A 99 -10.07 -1.59 -11.06
CA ARG A 99 -9.14 -1.01 -12.02
C ARG A 99 -7.74 -1.62 -12.00
N LEU A 100 -7.33 -2.26 -10.91
CA LEU A 100 -6.02 -2.91 -10.76
C LEU A 100 -6.11 -4.37 -10.33
N GLY A 101 -7.21 -4.80 -9.70
CA GLY A 101 -7.40 -6.17 -9.24
C GLY A 101 -7.62 -7.17 -10.37
N MET A 102 -7.81 -8.43 -10.01
CA MET A 102 -8.07 -9.51 -10.96
C MET A 102 -9.32 -9.27 -11.79
N SER A 103 -10.30 -8.53 -11.27
CA SER A 103 -11.52 -8.15 -11.98
C SER A 103 -11.26 -7.25 -13.18
N SER A 104 -10.12 -6.54 -13.23
CA SER A 104 -9.75 -5.61 -14.30
C SER A 104 -9.09 -6.26 -15.52
N LEU A 105 -8.75 -7.55 -15.48
CA LEU A 105 -8.04 -8.24 -16.55
C LEU A 105 -8.77 -8.15 -17.90
N GLY A 106 -10.09 -8.27 -17.90
CA GLY A 106 -10.90 -8.09 -19.09
C GLY A 106 -10.86 -6.67 -19.64
N LEU A 107 -10.92 -5.67 -18.77
CA LEU A 107 -10.83 -4.25 -19.10
C LEU A 107 -9.47 -3.92 -19.76
N HIS A 108 -8.40 -4.52 -19.27
CA HIS A 108 -7.05 -4.30 -19.80
C HIS A 108 -6.72 -5.15 -21.02
N GLY A 109 -7.65 -5.96 -21.52
CA GLY A 109 -7.44 -6.81 -22.68
C GLY A 109 -6.32 -7.84 -22.50
N ALA A 110 -6.13 -8.36 -21.27
CA ALA A 110 -5.02 -9.23 -20.91
C ALA A 110 -4.88 -10.45 -21.85
N ALA A 111 -6.00 -11.08 -22.23
CA ALA A 111 -6.00 -12.22 -23.14
C ALA A 111 -5.52 -11.85 -24.56
N HIS A 112 -5.81 -10.64 -25.03
CA HIS A 112 -5.36 -10.14 -26.32
C HIS A 112 -3.89 -9.73 -26.31
N MET A 113 -3.39 -9.26 -25.17
CA MET A 113 -2.00 -8.83 -25.01
C MET A 113 -1.04 -10.02 -24.84
N ALA A 114 -1.50 -11.10 -24.21
CA ALA A 114 -0.67 -12.24 -23.83
C ALA A 114 0.20 -12.80 -24.98
N PRO A 115 -0.29 -13.00 -26.23
CA PRO A 115 0.54 -13.55 -27.31
C PRO A 115 1.75 -12.69 -27.69
N PHE A 116 1.75 -11.41 -27.32
CA PHE A 116 2.79 -10.44 -27.68
C PHE A 116 3.80 -10.20 -26.55
N MET A 117 3.60 -10.80 -25.39
CA MET A 117 4.46 -10.61 -24.21
C MET A 117 5.23 -11.89 -23.87
N PRO A 118 6.49 -11.78 -23.48
CA PRO A 118 7.22 -12.91 -22.89
C PRO A 118 6.48 -13.48 -21.67
N LYS A 119 6.51 -14.79 -21.47
CA LYS A 119 5.81 -15.44 -20.35
C LYS A 119 6.15 -14.82 -18.98
N PRO A 120 7.42 -14.50 -18.65
CA PRO A 120 7.74 -13.85 -17.38
C PRO A 120 7.09 -12.46 -17.23
N MET A 121 6.92 -11.71 -18.32
CA MET A 121 6.23 -10.42 -18.29
C MET A 121 4.73 -10.59 -18.03
N GLN A 122 4.10 -11.62 -18.63
CA GLN A 122 2.71 -11.98 -18.32
C GLN A 122 2.52 -12.35 -16.85
N ASP A 123 3.46 -13.15 -16.30
CA ASP A 123 3.43 -13.58 -14.91
C ASP A 123 3.61 -12.39 -13.95
N ALA A 124 4.50 -11.46 -14.28
CA ALA A 124 4.68 -10.22 -13.51
C ALA A 124 3.41 -9.36 -13.50
N GLY A 125 2.74 -9.22 -14.65
CA GLY A 125 1.45 -8.53 -14.76
C GLY A 125 0.37 -9.21 -13.91
N THR A 126 0.25 -10.52 -14.01
CA THR A 126 -0.72 -11.30 -13.22
C THR A 126 -0.43 -11.18 -11.71
N ALA A 127 0.83 -11.22 -11.30
CA ALA A 127 1.22 -11.04 -9.90
C ALA A 127 0.83 -9.65 -9.36
N MET A 128 0.94 -8.60 -10.19
CA MET A 128 0.49 -7.26 -9.84
C MET A 128 -1.02 -7.22 -9.60
N HIS A 129 -1.84 -7.80 -10.50
CA HIS A 129 -3.29 -7.86 -10.35
C HIS A 129 -3.71 -8.65 -9.10
N HIS A 130 -3.05 -9.78 -8.78
CA HIS A 130 -3.26 -10.49 -7.53
C HIS A 130 -2.90 -9.67 -6.30
N ALA A 131 -1.79 -8.91 -6.33
CA ALA A 131 -1.42 -8.03 -5.23
C ALA A 131 -2.46 -6.92 -5.02
N ALA A 132 -3.01 -6.37 -6.10
CA ALA A 132 -4.06 -5.36 -6.05
C ALA A 132 -5.38 -5.89 -5.46
N SER A 133 -5.80 -7.10 -5.81
CA SER A 133 -6.98 -7.74 -5.17
C SER A 133 -6.74 -8.00 -3.68
N ARG A 134 -5.53 -8.39 -3.27
CA ARG A 134 -5.21 -8.51 -1.83
C ARG A 134 -5.25 -7.16 -1.12
N LEU A 135 -4.78 -6.08 -1.77
CA LEU A 135 -4.89 -4.73 -1.23
C LEU A 135 -6.36 -4.32 -1.03
N ALA A 136 -7.26 -4.69 -1.95
CA ALA A 136 -8.69 -4.42 -1.79
C ALA A 136 -9.25 -5.05 -0.50
N ILE A 137 -8.93 -6.32 -0.25
CA ILE A 137 -9.35 -7.03 0.98
C ILE A 137 -8.81 -6.34 2.24
N VAL A 138 -7.52 -6.00 2.24
CA VAL A 138 -6.88 -5.31 3.39
C VAL A 138 -7.50 -3.93 3.64
N LEU A 139 -7.90 -3.21 2.59
CA LEU A 139 -8.59 -1.93 2.70
C LEU A 139 -9.99 -2.10 3.31
N GLU A 140 -10.75 -3.12 2.91
CA GLU A 140 -12.05 -3.43 3.50
C GLU A 140 -11.91 -3.72 5.01
N ASP A 141 -10.96 -4.56 5.40
CA ASP A 141 -10.68 -4.87 6.80
C ASP A 141 -10.27 -3.63 7.60
N ALA A 142 -9.42 -2.76 7.03
CA ALA A 142 -9.00 -1.50 7.66
C ALA A 142 -10.19 -0.54 7.84
N GLY A 143 -11.15 -0.54 6.91
CA GLY A 143 -12.37 0.26 7.00
C GLY A 143 -13.28 -0.14 8.16
N VAL A 144 -13.30 -1.43 8.54
CA VAL A 144 -14.07 -1.93 9.69
C VAL A 144 -13.46 -1.50 11.02
N SER A 145 -12.13 -1.51 11.12
CA SER A 145 -11.41 -1.15 12.36
C SER A 145 -10.10 -0.42 12.04
N PRO A 146 -10.17 0.90 11.79
CA PRO A 146 -8.98 1.69 11.49
C PRO A 146 -8.10 1.86 12.72
N THR A 147 -6.92 1.25 12.69
CA THR A 147 -5.89 1.28 13.72
C THR A 147 -4.53 1.56 13.10
N VAL A 148 -3.52 1.83 13.93
CA VAL A 148 -2.14 1.95 13.45
C VAL A 148 -1.67 0.64 12.81
N ASP A 149 -2.10 -0.51 13.33
CA ASP A 149 -1.69 -1.80 12.80
C ASP A 149 -2.41 -2.11 11.47
N SER A 150 -3.71 -1.83 11.35
CA SER A 150 -4.40 -1.97 10.06
C SER A 150 -3.81 -1.04 8.99
N MET A 151 -3.38 0.17 9.36
CA MET A 151 -2.68 1.07 8.43
C MET A 151 -1.30 0.57 8.01
N ARG A 152 -0.59 -0.13 8.89
CA ARG A 152 0.66 -0.83 8.51
C ARG A 152 0.41 -1.94 7.50
N GLU A 153 -0.67 -2.71 7.67
CA GLU A 153 -1.07 -3.75 6.71
C GLU A 153 -1.46 -3.14 5.35
N VAL A 154 -2.22 -2.05 5.34
CA VAL A 154 -2.53 -1.31 4.10
C VAL A 154 -1.25 -0.89 3.39
N ASN A 155 -0.28 -0.31 4.12
CA ASN A 155 1.00 0.10 3.52
C ASN A 155 1.83 -1.08 2.99
N ARG A 156 1.83 -2.24 3.68
CA ARG A 156 2.50 -3.46 3.20
C ARG A 156 1.85 -3.99 1.92
N ALA A 157 0.51 -4.02 1.87
CA ALA A 157 -0.23 -4.45 0.70
C ALA A 157 -0.02 -3.50 -0.49
N LEU A 158 -0.02 -2.19 -0.25
CA LEU A 158 0.29 -1.17 -1.25
C LEU A 158 1.74 -1.34 -1.78
N HIS A 159 2.70 -1.57 -0.88
CA HIS A 159 4.08 -1.85 -1.26
C HIS A 159 4.19 -3.11 -2.13
N ALA A 160 3.40 -4.16 -1.88
CA ALA A 160 3.40 -5.36 -2.72
C ALA A 160 2.94 -5.05 -4.16
N VAL A 161 1.93 -4.20 -4.35
CA VAL A 161 1.48 -3.73 -5.67
C VAL A 161 2.59 -2.95 -6.36
N THR A 162 3.15 -1.94 -5.69
CA THR A 162 4.19 -1.08 -6.29
C THR A 162 5.49 -1.85 -6.56
N SER A 163 5.82 -2.86 -5.76
CA SER A 163 6.97 -3.74 -6.00
C SER A 163 6.80 -4.56 -7.29
N ALA A 164 5.60 -5.07 -7.56
CA ALA A 164 5.32 -5.77 -8.81
C ALA A 164 5.44 -4.82 -10.02
N CYS A 165 4.91 -3.58 -9.92
CA CYS A 165 5.09 -2.55 -10.94
C CYS A 165 6.58 -2.28 -11.20
N THR A 166 7.34 -2.03 -10.13
CA THR A 166 8.77 -1.71 -10.19
C THR A 166 9.58 -2.85 -10.80
N GLY A 167 9.30 -4.11 -10.42
CA GLY A 167 9.98 -5.29 -10.95
C GLY A 167 9.78 -5.44 -12.45
N CYS A 168 8.53 -5.28 -12.94
CA CYS A 168 8.24 -5.31 -14.36
C CYS A 168 8.95 -4.17 -15.11
N HIS A 169 8.83 -2.93 -14.63
CA HIS A 169 9.45 -1.75 -15.25
C HIS A 169 10.98 -1.73 -15.20
N ALA A 170 11.58 -2.42 -14.24
CA ALA A 170 13.03 -2.61 -14.19
C ALA A 170 13.54 -3.68 -15.16
N SER A 171 12.66 -4.60 -15.58
CA SER A 171 13.04 -5.75 -16.42
C SER A 171 12.72 -5.54 -17.90
N TYR A 172 11.66 -4.81 -18.21
CA TYR A 172 11.13 -4.67 -19.56
C TYR A 172 10.97 -3.22 -19.99
N ARG A 173 11.14 -3.00 -21.30
CA ARG A 173 10.71 -1.79 -22.01
C ARG A 173 10.00 -2.18 -23.28
N ILE A 174 9.06 -1.37 -23.73
CA ILE A 174 8.27 -1.62 -24.95
C ILE A 174 8.62 -0.62 -26.04
N ARG A 175 8.51 -1.08 -27.27
CA ARG A 175 8.60 -0.24 -28.46
C ARG A 175 7.62 -0.73 -29.51
#